data_6cfc91ae4a9fcf1f3ea4bf327c5db4c3
#
_entry.id   6cfc91ae4a9fcf1f3ea4bf327c5db4c3
#
_cell.length_a   1.000
_cell.length_b   1.000
_cell.length_c   1.000
_cell.angle_alpha   90.00
_cell.angle_beta   90.00
_cell.angle_gamma   90.00
#
_symmetry.space_group_name_H-M   'P 1'
#
loop_
_entity.id
_entity.type
_entity.pdbx_description
1 polymer ?
#
loop_
_entity_poly.entity_id
_entity_poly.type
_entity_poly.pdbx_seq_one_letter_code
_entity_poly.pdbx_strand_id
1 'polypeptide(L)'
;MVKLSMTLRLTISFIVILILACTGISWTLYNALSKELTYRDDMTLINRAAQMRQLLLDGARPENLPLYFNRMVDTKQDILLIHSPTGHNVAINHSGIPDQRFNGIPVAKNITRETLFRQAVQGTELTTVRVIARSGDYPLTLTIARLATERRQMLEQYRRTSLLISLIAILVCSALSPLVIRNGLRAITSLSRLTAATDSGTLRQPLAEQALPVELRPLGQALNTMRQKLSDDFERLNQFADDLAHELRTPVNILLGKNQVMLSQERSAEEYQQALVDNIEELEGLSRLTENILFLARAEHQNIAVKKQPVSLNTLVENMLDYLSPLPRKSASVL
;
A
#
# COMPACT_ATOMS: atom_id res chain seq x y z
N MET A 1 -2.01 -17.78 -17.11
CA MET A 1 -1.50 -16.89 -16.05
C MET A 1 -2.01 -17.39 -14.71
N VAL A 2 -1.14 -17.89 -13.85
CA VAL A 2 -1.49 -18.36 -12.51
C VAL A 2 -1.98 -17.14 -11.71
N LYS A 3 -3.26 -17.13 -11.30
CA LYS A 3 -3.82 -16.08 -10.43
C LYS A 3 -3.21 -16.25 -9.04
N LEU A 4 -2.10 -15.58 -8.79
CA LEU A 4 -1.49 -15.51 -7.47
C LEU A 4 -2.50 -14.92 -6.47
N SER A 5 -2.62 -15.52 -5.29
CA SER A 5 -3.49 -14.99 -4.23
C SER A 5 -3.05 -13.57 -3.84
N MET A 6 -3.99 -12.73 -3.43
CA MET A 6 -3.71 -11.35 -3.02
C MET A 6 -2.67 -11.28 -1.89
N THR A 7 -2.73 -12.23 -0.96
CA THR A 7 -1.74 -12.37 0.13
C THR A 7 -0.33 -12.60 -0.40
N LEU A 8 -0.18 -13.48 -1.40
CA LEU A 8 1.13 -13.79 -1.97
C LEU A 8 1.73 -12.59 -2.73
N ARG A 9 0.89 -11.86 -3.48
CA ARG A 9 1.32 -10.64 -4.18
C ARG A 9 1.80 -9.56 -3.20
N LEU A 10 1.07 -9.32 -2.11
CA LEU A 10 1.45 -8.36 -1.07
C LEU A 10 2.73 -8.79 -0.36
N THR A 11 2.87 -10.08 -0.02
CA THR A 11 4.08 -10.61 0.61
C THR A 11 5.31 -10.43 -0.30
N ILE A 12 5.21 -10.77 -1.58
CA ILE A 12 6.30 -10.59 -2.54
C ILE A 12 6.68 -9.10 -2.67
N SER A 13 5.69 -8.21 -2.83
CA SER A 13 5.94 -6.77 -2.93
C SER A 13 6.64 -6.24 -1.68
N PHE A 14 6.22 -6.67 -0.49
CA PHE A 14 6.84 -6.30 0.78
C PHE A 14 8.30 -6.76 0.86
N ILE A 15 8.58 -8.02 0.47
CA ILE A 15 9.95 -8.58 0.46
C ILE A 15 10.84 -7.79 -0.52
N VAL A 16 10.35 -7.47 -1.71
CA VAL A 16 11.11 -6.68 -2.70
C VAL A 16 11.45 -5.30 -2.16
N ILE A 17 10.49 -4.60 -1.56
CA ILE A 17 10.72 -3.29 -0.95
C ILE A 17 11.74 -3.39 0.18
N LEU A 18 11.66 -4.43 1.02
CA LEU A 18 12.58 -4.65 2.12
C LEU A 18 14.01 -4.90 1.63
N ILE A 19 14.19 -5.71 0.58
CA ILE A 19 15.50 -5.98 -0.03
C ILE A 19 16.09 -4.67 -0.57
N LEU A 20 15.31 -3.88 -1.30
CA LEU A 20 15.76 -2.60 -1.85
C LEU A 20 16.16 -1.62 -0.73
N ALA A 21 15.35 -1.53 0.33
CA ALA A 21 15.63 -0.68 1.48
C ALA A 21 16.92 -1.11 2.20
N CYS A 22 17.07 -2.39 2.55
CA CYS A 22 18.26 -2.93 3.21
C CYS A 22 19.53 -2.71 2.36
N THR A 23 19.44 -2.96 1.05
CA THR A 23 20.56 -2.75 0.12
C THR A 23 20.95 -1.27 0.03
N GLY A 24 19.96 -0.38 -0.10
CA GLY A 24 20.17 1.06 -0.17
C GLY A 24 20.81 1.62 1.11
N ILE A 25 20.30 1.23 2.27
CA ILE A 25 20.85 1.64 3.56
C ILE A 25 22.27 1.13 3.74
N SER A 26 22.49 -0.17 3.49
CA SER A 26 23.83 -0.77 3.61
C SER A 26 24.85 -0.12 2.70
N TRP A 27 24.48 0.18 1.46
CA TRP A 27 25.34 0.86 0.49
C TRP A 27 25.67 2.30 0.93
N THR A 28 24.68 3.04 1.39
CA THR A 28 24.86 4.43 1.86
C THR A 28 25.78 4.49 3.08
N LEU A 29 25.54 3.62 4.07
CA LEU A 29 26.35 3.54 5.28
C LEU A 29 27.78 3.07 4.98
N TYR A 30 27.95 2.08 4.10
CA TYR A 30 29.27 1.63 3.67
C TYR A 30 30.07 2.78 3.02
N ASN A 31 29.46 3.55 2.13
CA ASN A 31 30.11 4.68 1.48
C ASN A 31 30.45 5.80 2.47
N ALA A 32 29.55 6.09 3.41
CA ALA A 32 29.79 7.09 4.45
C ALA A 32 30.96 6.66 5.36
N LEU A 33 30.95 5.41 5.83
CA LEU A 33 32.02 4.86 6.65
C LEU A 33 33.37 4.83 5.91
N SER A 34 33.37 4.42 4.65
CA SER A 34 34.58 4.39 3.83
C SER A 34 35.20 5.78 3.66
N LYS A 35 34.37 6.81 3.41
CA LYS A 35 34.84 8.19 3.31
C LYS A 35 35.40 8.71 4.63
N GLU A 36 34.70 8.43 5.74
CA GLU A 36 35.13 8.87 7.07
C GLU A 36 36.46 8.21 7.48
N LEU A 37 36.59 6.90 7.29
CA LEU A 37 37.84 6.19 7.60
C LEU A 37 39.01 6.68 6.75
N THR A 38 38.75 6.94 5.45
CA THR A 38 39.77 7.51 4.54
C THR A 38 40.20 8.90 5.03
N TYR A 39 39.22 9.74 5.42
CA TYR A 39 39.54 11.07 5.95
C TYR A 39 40.37 11.01 7.23
N ARG A 40 40.04 10.12 8.14
CA ARG A 40 40.79 9.92 9.40
C ARG A 40 42.19 9.41 9.16
N ASP A 41 42.39 8.46 8.23
CA ASP A 41 43.71 7.97 7.85
C ASP A 41 44.57 9.09 7.26
N ASP A 42 44.01 9.90 6.32
CA ASP A 42 44.68 11.03 5.73
C ASP A 42 45.15 12.05 6.80
N MET A 43 44.25 12.42 7.70
CA MET A 43 44.55 13.39 8.77
C MET A 43 45.58 12.85 9.75
N THR A 44 45.54 11.56 10.06
CA THR A 44 46.51 10.90 10.92
C THR A 44 47.90 10.94 10.26
N LEU A 45 48.00 10.63 8.96
CA LEU A 45 49.23 10.66 8.21
C LEU A 45 49.83 12.09 8.12
N ILE A 46 49.00 13.07 7.83
CA ILE A 46 49.36 14.49 7.79
C ILE A 46 49.91 14.96 9.14
N ASN A 47 49.19 14.70 10.22
CA ASN A 47 49.60 15.11 11.56
C ASN A 47 50.91 14.45 11.99
N ARG A 48 51.13 13.19 11.67
CA ARG A 48 52.38 12.48 11.93
C ARG A 48 53.56 13.08 11.13
N ALA A 49 53.32 13.34 9.83
CA ALA A 49 54.34 13.95 9.02
C ALA A 49 54.72 15.35 9.53
N ALA A 50 53.73 16.14 9.96
CA ALA A 50 53.97 17.45 10.56
C ALA A 50 54.76 17.35 11.88
N GLN A 51 54.38 16.42 12.75
CA GLN A 51 55.09 16.19 14.03
C GLN A 51 56.53 15.73 13.84
N MET A 52 56.75 14.79 12.89
CA MET A 52 58.12 14.33 12.62
C MET A 52 58.98 15.44 12.04
N ARG A 53 58.40 16.26 11.13
CA ARG A 53 59.07 17.43 10.58
C ARG A 53 59.43 18.47 11.66
N GLN A 54 58.48 18.70 12.60
CA GLN A 54 58.72 19.65 13.71
C GLN A 54 59.83 19.19 14.62
N LEU A 55 59.86 17.89 15.00
CA LEU A 55 60.93 17.32 15.81
C LEU A 55 62.33 17.51 15.17
N LEU A 56 62.42 17.37 13.87
CA LEU A 56 63.67 17.64 13.14
C LEU A 56 64.06 19.10 13.20
N LEU A 57 63.13 20.04 13.09
CA LEU A 57 63.33 21.47 13.19
C LEU A 57 63.74 21.88 14.61
N ASP A 58 63.22 21.20 15.64
CA ASP A 58 63.57 21.42 17.07
C ASP A 58 64.92 20.81 17.44
N GLY A 59 65.65 20.26 16.46
CA GLY A 59 67.04 19.78 16.67
C GLY A 59 67.14 18.27 17.02
N ALA A 60 66.08 17.49 16.86
CA ALA A 60 66.15 16.05 17.05
C ALA A 60 67.07 15.43 15.96
N ARG A 61 67.94 14.52 16.39
CA ARG A 61 68.85 13.79 15.46
C ARG A 61 67.99 12.78 14.64
N PRO A 62 68.22 12.67 13.32
CA PRO A 62 67.53 11.75 12.45
C PRO A 62 67.57 10.31 12.94
N GLU A 63 68.62 9.90 13.57
CA GLU A 63 68.85 8.56 14.13
C GLU A 63 67.87 8.22 15.31
N ASN A 64 67.40 9.24 16.01
CA ASN A 64 66.45 9.08 17.12
C ASN A 64 64.96 9.12 16.71
N LEU A 65 64.64 9.57 15.48
CA LEU A 65 63.27 9.65 14.99
C LEU A 65 62.53 8.31 15.01
N PRO A 66 63.14 7.17 14.69
CA PRO A 66 62.53 5.86 14.85
C PRO A 66 62.01 5.61 16.26
N LEU A 67 62.73 6.03 17.27
CA LEU A 67 62.32 5.87 18.66
C LEU A 67 61.07 6.70 19.00
N TYR A 68 61.01 7.94 18.53
CA TYR A 68 59.86 8.83 18.69
C TYR A 68 58.66 8.32 17.88
N PHE A 69 58.91 7.87 16.64
CA PHE A 69 57.88 7.31 15.79
C PHE A 69 57.23 6.06 16.39
N ASN A 70 58.03 5.13 16.90
CA ASN A 70 57.56 3.92 17.55
C ASN A 70 56.80 4.18 18.87
N ARG A 71 57.11 5.27 19.58
CA ARG A 71 56.36 5.65 20.80
C ARG A 71 55.01 6.33 20.49
N MET A 72 54.91 6.97 19.32
CA MET A 72 53.69 7.70 18.94
C MET A 72 52.67 6.82 18.26
N VAL A 73 53.01 5.58 17.85
CA VAL A 73 52.18 4.84 16.88
C VAL A 73 52.18 3.35 17.19
N ASP A 74 51.03 2.74 16.93
CA ASP A 74 50.91 1.30 16.71
C ASP A 74 51.50 0.98 15.31
N THR A 75 52.78 0.60 15.32
CA THR A 75 53.71 0.73 14.15
C THR A 75 53.54 -0.29 13.04
N LYS A 76 52.54 -1.19 13.12
CA LYS A 76 52.41 -2.29 12.14
C LYS A 76 52.02 -1.83 10.71
N GLN A 77 51.42 -0.67 10.57
CA GLN A 77 50.90 -0.17 9.30
C GLN A 77 51.65 1.05 8.73
N ASP A 78 52.40 1.72 9.59
CA ASP A 78 53.07 2.95 9.23
C ASP A 78 54.53 2.70 8.82
N ILE A 79 54.96 3.40 7.79
CA ILE A 79 56.32 3.30 7.25
C ILE A 79 56.95 4.68 7.39
N LEU A 80 58.17 4.74 7.93
CA LEU A 80 58.98 5.92 8.03
C LEU A 80 60.28 5.68 7.28
N LEU A 81 60.56 6.52 6.28
CA LEU A 81 61.86 6.51 5.56
C LEU A 81 62.47 7.91 5.60
N ILE A 82 63.71 8.00 6.02
CA ILE A 82 64.46 9.24 6.06
C ILE A 82 65.65 9.06 5.14
N HIS A 83 65.73 9.87 4.10
CA HIS A 83 66.87 9.89 3.17
C HIS A 83 67.69 11.14 3.43
N SER A 84 68.94 10.91 3.80
CA SER A 84 69.94 11.94 3.97
C SER A 84 70.92 11.98 2.76
N PRO A 85 71.30 13.15 2.26
CA PRO A 85 72.35 13.28 1.24
C PRO A 85 73.67 12.72 1.69
N THR A 86 73.88 12.60 3.00
CA THR A 86 75.18 12.11 3.59
C THR A 86 75.22 10.58 3.66
N GLY A 87 74.20 9.88 3.13
CA GLY A 87 74.21 8.42 3.06
C GLY A 87 73.62 7.68 4.27
N HIS A 88 73.27 8.37 5.34
CA HIS A 88 72.61 7.76 6.52
C HIS A 88 71.12 7.68 6.31
N ASN A 89 70.65 6.57 5.76
CA ASN A 89 69.23 6.30 5.58
C ASN A 89 68.67 5.58 6.80
N VAL A 90 67.60 6.08 7.33
CA VAL A 90 66.87 5.45 8.47
C VAL A 90 65.52 5.00 7.97
N ALA A 91 65.20 3.73 8.22
CA ALA A 91 63.94 3.16 7.77
C ALA A 91 63.25 2.38 8.92
N ILE A 92 61.95 2.61 9.09
CA ILE A 92 61.02 1.74 9.77
C ILE A 92 60.03 1.25 8.77
N ASN A 93 60.09 0.00 8.39
CA ASN A 93 59.25 -0.59 7.38
C ASN A 93 58.91 -2.03 7.81
N HIS A 94 57.89 -2.15 8.66
CA HIS A 94 57.42 -3.47 9.08
C HIS A 94 56.57 -4.18 8.02
N SER A 95 56.18 -3.44 6.96
CA SER A 95 55.31 -3.98 5.93
C SER A 95 56.06 -4.65 4.77
N GLY A 96 57.39 -4.62 4.79
CA GLY A 96 58.23 -5.24 3.76
C GLY A 96 58.09 -4.64 2.34
N ILE A 97 57.62 -3.39 2.22
CA ILE A 97 57.46 -2.71 0.95
C ILE A 97 58.83 -2.23 0.49
N PRO A 98 59.28 -2.55 -0.74
CA PRO A 98 60.58 -2.12 -1.23
C PRO A 98 60.68 -0.59 -1.32
N ASP A 99 61.82 -0.02 -0.83
CA ASP A 99 62.08 1.44 -0.81
C ASP A 99 62.02 2.08 -2.19
N GLN A 100 62.35 1.32 -3.23
CA GLN A 100 62.28 1.77 -4.63
C GLN A 100 60.90 2.29 -5.04
N ARG A 101 59.84 1.82 -4.43
CA ARG A 101 58.46 2.27 -4.72
C ARG A 101 58.19 3.71 -4.28
N PHE A 102 58.97 4.24 -3.36
CA PHE A 102 58.81 5.61 -2.86
C PHE A 102 59.61 6.64 -3.70
N ASN A 103 60.56 6.19 -4.52
CA ASN A 103 61.43 7.09 -5.28
C ASN A 103 60.74 7.93 -6.37
N GLY A 104 59.64 7.43 -6.93
CA GLY A 104 58.82 8.13 -7.94
C GLY A 104 57.83 9.14 -7.38
N ILE A 105 57.71 9.26 -6.06
CA ILE A 105 56.70 10.13 -5.43
C ILE A 105 57.23 11.57 -5.35
N PRO A 106 56.43 12.58 -5.77
CA PRO A 106 56.86 13.96 -5.72
C PRO A 106 57.09 14.44 -4.30
N VAL A 107 58.14 15.23 -4.09
CA VAL A 107 58.48 15.82 -2.79
C VAL A 107 57.72 17.12 -2.61
N ALA A 108 56.84 17.19 -1.62
CA ALA A 108 56.04 18.36 -1.33
C ALA A 108 56.75 19.33 -0.38
N LYS A 109 56.53 20.63 -0.56
CA LYS A 109 56.98 21.68 0.40
C LYS A 109 56.06 21.76 1.62
N ASN A 110 54.77 21.61 1.42
CA ASN A 110 53.76 21.69 2.46
C ASN A 110 53.05 20.33 2.63
N ILE A 111 52.65 20.04 3.85
CA ILE A 111 51.94 18.83 4.19
C ILE A 111 50.44 19.14 4.17
N THR A 112 49.75 18.80 3.07
CA THR A 112 48.34 18.99 2.87
C THR A 112 47.73 17.70 2.33
N ARG A 113 46.42 17.60 2.36
CA ARG A 113 45.69 16.44 1.84
C ARG A 113 45.92 16.24 0.32
N GLU A 114 46.15 17.30 -0.41
CA GLU A 114 46.43 17.29 -1.86
C GLU A 114 47.80 16.72 -2.19
N THR A 115 48.74 16.76 -1.25
CA THR A 115 50.08 16.22 -1.40
C THR A 115 50.21 14.74 -1.06
N LEU A 116 49.11 14.12 -0.67
CA LEU A 116 49.05 12.68 -0.41
C LEU A 116 49.02 11.90 -1.72
N PHE A 117 50.00 11.03 -1.90
CA PHE A 117 50.07 10.13 -3.05
C PHE A 117 49.52 8.74 -2.69
N ARG A 118 48.56 8.24 -3.48
CA ARG A 118 47.94 6.95 -3.25
C ARG A 118 48.30 5.96 -4.35
N GLN A 119 48.74 4.78 -3.96
CA GLN A 119 49.04 3.66 -4.85
C GLN A 119 48.52 2.34 -4.32
N ALA A 120 48.15 1.44 -5.20
CA ALA A 120 47.79 0.09 -4.82
C ALA A 120 49.03 -0.78 -4.64
N VAL A 121 49.17 -1.37 -3.45
CA VAL A 121 50.28 -2.27 -3.14
C VAL A 121 49.72 -3.52 -2.46
N GLN A 122 50.05 -4.70 -2.99
CA GLN A 122 49.58 -6.00 -2.44
C GLN A 122 48.04 -6.08 -2.21
N GLY A 123 47.26 -5.44 -3.13
CA GLY A 123 45.81 -5.42 -3.04
C GLY A 123 45.24 -4.48 -1.97
N THR A 124 46.10 -3.63 -1.34
CA THR A 124 45.72 -2.64 -0.33
C THR A 124 46.17 -1.25 -0.82
N GLU A 125 45.50 -0.20 -0.38
CA GLU A 125 45.89 1.17 -0.70
C GLU A 125 47.04 1.60 0.25
N LEU A 126 48.11 2.08 -0.33
CA LEU A 126 49.24 2.74 0.34
C LEU A 126 49.13 4.23 0.12
N THR A 127 48.92 5.00 1.19
CA THR A 127 48.89 6.46 1.16
C THR A 127 50.29 6.97 1.64
N THR A 128 50.94 7.80 0.85
CA THR A 128 52.28 8.26 1.14
C THR A 128 52.36 9.79 1.07
N VAL A 129 53.08 10.38 1.99
CA VAL A 129 53.48 11.79 1.95
C VAL A 129 55.01 11.87 1.97
N ARG A 130 55.58 12.69 1.07
CA ARG A 130 57.00 12.89 0.99
C ARG A 130 57.29 14.37 1.07
N VAL A 131 58.06 14.78 2.09
CA VAL A 131 58.30 16.21 2.38
C VAL A 131 59.78 16.49 2.61
N ILE A 132 60.17 17.73 2.35
CA ILE A 132 61.51 18.24 2.70
C ILE A 132 61.49 18.63 4.16
N ALA A 133 62.42 18.08 4.94
CA ALA A 133 62.73 18.47 6.31
C ALA A 133 64.18 18.97 6.39
N ARG A 134 64.54 19.67 7.44
CA ARG A 134 65.89 20.11 7.72
C ARG A 134 66.32 19.61 9.10
N SER A 135 67.52 19.09 9.21
CA SER A 135 68.18 18.85 10.46
C SER A 135 69.48 19.66 10.51
N GLY A 136 69.44 20.81 11.20
CA GLY A 136 70.47 21.83 11.09
C GLY A 136 70.53 22.38 9.67
N ASP A 137 71.73 22.42 9.06
CA ASP A 137 71.92 22.92 7.71
C ASP A 137 71.72 21.89 6.58
N TYR A 138 71.43 20.64 6.91
CA TYR A 138 71.32 19.56 5.93
C TYR A 138 69.82 19.31 5.53
N PRO A 139 69.47 19.39 4.21
CA PRO A 139 68.15 19.00 3.75
C PRO A 139 67.99 17.49 3.81
N LEU A 140 66.89 17.04 4.38
CA LEU A 140 66.50 15.64 4.47
C LEU A 140 65.16 15.42 3.75
N THR A 141 64.97 14.24 3.18
CA THR A 141 63.66 13.84 2.66
C THR A 141 63.00 12.89 3.62
N LEU A 142 61.90 13.33 4.21
CA LEU A 142 61.07 12.57 5.08
C LEU A 142 59.93 11.96 4.27
N THR A 143 59.83 10.63 4.26
CA THR A 143 58.73 9.89 3.62
C THR A 143 57.97 9.11 4.70
N ILE A 144 56.69 9.41 4.84
CA ILE A 144 55.83 8.68 5.73
C ILE A 144 54.71 8.07 4.89
N ALA A 145 54.44 6.78 5.09
CA ALA A 145 53.40 6.07 4.39
C ALA A 145 52.59 5.22 5.35
N ARG A 146 51.35 5.00 4.98
CA ARG A 146 50.42 4.16 5.75
C ARG A 146 49.68 3.20 4.83
N LEU A 147 49.65 1.94 5.21
CA LEU A 147 48.85 0.89 4.59
C LEU A 147 47.41 0.91 5.13
N ALA A 148 46.44 0.87 4.25
CA ALA A 148 45.03 0.86 4.60
C ALA A 148 44.51 -0.54 5.03
N THR A 149 45.38 -1.34 5.68
CA THR A 149 45.02 -2.73 6.05
C THR A 149 43.91 -2.81 7.07
N GLU A 150 43.99 -2.01 8.15
CA GLU A 150 42.93 -1.96 9.17
C GLU A 150 41.62 -1.41 8.61
N ARG A 151 41.70 -0.33 7.82
CA ARG A 151 40.54 0.23 7.13
C ARG A 151 39.83 -0.83 6.28
N ARG A 152 40.59 -1.59 5.50
CA ARG A 152 40.05 -2.68 4.68
C ARG A 152 39.39 -3.77 5.55
N GLN A 153 40.04 -4.19 6.62
CA GLN A 153 39.49 -5.18 7.54
C GLN A 153 38.19 -4.69 8.20
N MET A 154 38.17 -3.43 8.66
CA MET A 154 36.97 -2.82 9.25
C MET A 154 35.80 -2.75 8.23
N LEU A 155 36.09 -2.35 7.00
CA LEU A 155 35.09 -2.27 5.93
C LEU A 155 34.59 -3.67 5.53
N GLU A 156 35.46 -4.68 5.47
CA GLU A 156 35.08 -6.06 5.20
C GLU A 156 34.23 -6.65 6.34
N GLN A 157 34.62 -6.40 7.58
CA GLN A 157 33.85 -6.81 8.75
C GLN A 157 32.47 -6.15 8.76
N TYR A 158 32.42 -4.83 8.50
CA TYR A 158 31.15 -4.10 8.39
C TYR A 158 30.27 -4.69 7.29
N ARG A 159 30.83 -4.96 6.11
CA ARG A 159 30.08 -5.55 4.99
C ARG A 159 29.51 -6.91 5.36
N ARG A 160 30.31 -7.81 5.98
CA ARG A 160 29.84 -9.13 6.42
C ARG A 160 28.73 -9.03 7.46
N THR A 161 28.91 -8.18 8.47
CA THR A 161 27.93 -7.99 9.54
C THR A 161 26.64 -7.40 9.00
N SER A 162 26.73 -6.37 8.13
CA SER A 162 25.58 -5.74 7.49
C SER A 162 24.80 -6.73 6.61
N LEU A 163 25.49 -7.59 5.85
CA LEU A 163 24.86 -8.63 5.05
C LEU A 163 24.15 -9.67 5.92
N LEU A 164 24.77 -10.11 7.02
CA LEU A 164 24.16 -11.07 7.94
C LEU A 164 22.90 -10.48 8.60
N ILE A 165 22.98 -9.25 9.11
CA ILE A 165 21.84 -8.56 9.72
C ILE A 165 20.70 -8.39 8.69
N SER A 166 21.04 -7.96 7.48
CA SER A 166 20.05 -7.80 6.40
C SER A 166 19.39 -9.13 6.04
N LEU A 167 20.16 -10.21 5.95
CA LEU A 167 19.63 -11.54 5.66
C LEU A 167 18.67 -12.02 6.76
N ILE A 168 19.06 -11.86 8.03
CA ILE A 168 18.22 -12.23 9.17
C ILE A 168 16.93 -11.39 9.16
N ALA A 169 17.04 -10.08 8.95
CA ALA A 169 15.88 -9.19 8.89
C ALA A 169 14.91 -9.60 7.76
N ILE A 170 15.43 -9.92 6.57
CA ILE A 170 14.62 -10.37 5.44
C ILE A 170 13.93 -11.70 5.76
N LEU A 171 14.63 -12.66 6.36
CA LEU A 171 14.05 -13.95 6.75
C LEU A 171 12.93 -13.79 7.79
N VAL A 172 13.18 -13.02 8.86
CA VAL A 172 12.20 -12.78 9.93
C VAL A 172 10.97 -12.04 9.36
N CYS A 173 11.18 -10.97 8.62
CA CYS A 173 10.06 -10.21 8.02
C CYS A 173 9.29 -11.03 6.99
N SER A 174 9.97 -11.87 6.20
CA SER A 174 9.35 -12.78 5.24
C SER A 174 8.49 -13.84 5.93
N ALA A 175 8.94 -14.38 7.07
CA ALA A 175 8.18 -15.36 7.86
C ALA A 175 6.96 -14.73 8.56
N LEU A 176 7.09 -13.50 9.06
CA LEU A 176 6.02 -12.79 9.78
C LEU A 176 4.99 -12.14 8.84
N SER A 177 5.41 -11.71 7.65
CA SER A 177 4.55 -11.01 6.67
C SER A 177 3.24 -11.75 6.37
N PRO A 178 3.20 -13.05 6.05
CA PRO A 178 1.96 -13.75 5.76
C PRO A 178 1.02 -13.84 6.97
N LEU A 179 1.54 -13.88 8.20
CA LEU A 179 0.73 -13.87 9.43
C LEU A 179 0.03 -12.52 9.60
N VAL A 180 0.77 -11.42 9.45
CA VAL A 180 0.23 -10.06 9.57
C VAL A 180 -0.81 -9.80 8.47
N ILE A 181 -0.51 -10.15 7.22
CA ILE A 181 -1.41 -9.96 6.08
C ILE A 181 -2.68 -10.80 6.25
N ARG A 182 -2.57 -12.08 6.66
CA ARG A 182 -3.73 -12.95 6.89
C ARG A 182 -4.62 -12.43 8.02
N ASN A 183 -4.03 -11.94 9.11
CA ASN A 183 -4.79 -11.36 10.21
C ASN A 183 -5.54 -10.09 9.77
N GLY A 184 -4.90 -9.21 9.01
CA GLY A 184 -5.54 -8.01 8.45
C GLY A 184 -6.67 -8.33 7.47
N LEU A 185 -6.50 -9.38 6.64
CA LEU A 185 -7.51 -9.80 5.66
C LEU A 185 -8.64 -10.65 6.25
N ARG A 186 -8.49 -11.19 7.47
CA ARG A 186 -9.56 -11.98 8.14
C ARG A 186 -10.87 -11.20 8.27
N ALA A 187 -10.80 -9.93 8.60
CA ALA A 187 -11.98 -9.07 8.72
C ALA A 187 -12.75 -8.96 7.39
N ILE A 188 -12.05 -8.84 6.26
CA ILE A 188 -12.66 -8.78 4.92
C ILE A 188 -13.29 -10.13 4.55
N THR A 189 -12.59 -11.24 4.84
CA THR A 189 -13.11 -12.58 4.53
C THR A 189 -14.30 -12.95 5.41
N SER A 190 -14.33 -12.52 6.68
CA SER A 190 -15.49 -12.70 7.56
C SER A 190 -16.70 -11.91 7.06
N LEU A 191 -16.50 -10.66 6.65
CA LEU A 191 -17.54 -9.83 6.06
C LEU A 191 -18.12 -10.47 4.79
N SER A 192 -17.27 -10.95 3.90
CA SER A 192 -17.68 -11.66 2.67
C SER A 192 -18.49 -12.91 2.96
N ARG A 193 -18.10 -13.70 3.98
CA ARG A 193 -18.86 -14.89 4.39
C ARG A 193 -20.22 -14.55 4.99
N LEU A 194 -20.29 -13.51 5.85
CA LEU A 194 -21.54 -13.03 6.43
C LEU A 194 -22.49 -12.52 5.35
N THR A 195 -21.97 -11.82 4.34
CA THR A 195 -22.79 -11.36 3.22
C THR A 195 -23.27 -12.51 2.33
N ALA A 196 -22.43 -13.51 2.08
CA ALA A 196 -22.80 -14.69 1.29
C ALA A 196 -23.80 -15.61 1.99
N ALA A 197 -23.84 -15.62 3.31
CA ALA A 197 -24.78 -16.41 4.12
C ALA A 197 -26.09 -15.67 4.41
N THR A 198 -26.29 -14.48 3.83
CA THR A 198 -27.51 -13.69 4.05
C THR A 198 -28.65 -14.26 3.20
N ASP A 199 -29.71 -14.67 3.83
CA ASP A 199 -30.99 -15.04 3.23
C ASP A 199 -32.09 -14.02 3.62
N SER A 200 -33.31 -14.21 3.11
CA SER A 200 -34.44 -13.31 3.38
C SER A 200 -34.77 -13.21 4.88
N GLY A 201 -34.56 -14.26 5.66
CA GLY A 201 -34.85 -14.29 7.11
C GLY A 201 -33.77 -13.57 7.94
N THR A 202 -32.55 -13.45 7.41
CA THR A 202 -31.40 -12.83 8.11
C THR A 202 -31.08 -11.40 7.64
N LEU A 203 -31.81 -10.89 6.62
CA LEU A 203 -31.60 -9.53 6.09
C LEU A 203 -31.74 -8.45 7.19
N ARG A 204 -32.66 -8.61 8.14
CA ARG A 204 -32.90 -7.64 9.21
C ARG A 204 -31.84 -7.61 10.31
N GLN A 205 -30.95 -8.62 10.40
CA GLN A 205 -29.94 -8.67 11.43
C GLN A 205 -28.75 -7.76 11.02
N PRO A 206 -28.49 -6.66 11.74
CA PRO A 206 -27.37 -5.78 11.37
C PRO A 206 -26.04 -6.49 11.61
N LEU A 207 -25.07 -6.22 10.73
CA LEU A 207 -23.69 -6.60 10.97
C LEU A 207 -23.15 -5.81 12.16
N ALA A 208 -22.42 -6.48 13.06
CA ALA A 208 -21.80 -5.85 14.22
C ALA A 208 -20.64 -4.94 13.79
N GLU A 209 -20.90 -3.67 13.50
CA GLU A 209 -19.92 -2.69 13.04
C GLU A 209 -18.76 -2.49 14.02
N GLN A 210 -19.05 -2.63 15.33
CA GLN A 210 -18.06 -2.49 16.40
C GLN A 210 -16.99 -3.58 16.38
N ALA A 211 -17.28 -4.74 15.80
CA ALA A 211 -16.32 -5.84 15.64
C ALA A 211 -15.39 -5.64 14.43
N LEU A 212 -15.64 -4.63 13.60
CA LEU A 212 -14.82 -4.33 12.41
C LEU A 212 -13.70 -3.35 12.75
N PRO A 213 -12.50 -3.52 12.12
CA PRO A 213 -11.48 -2.49 12.10
C PRO A 213 -12.03 -1.14 11.66
N VAL A 214 -11.45 -0.04 12.16
CA VAL A 214 -11.93 1.33 11.90
C VAL A 214 -12.03 1.62 10.39
N GLU A 215 -11.09 1.09 9.61
CA GLU A 215 -11.01 1.26 8.16
C GLU A 215 -12.15 0.57 7.40
N LEU A 216 -12.76 -0.45 8.01
CA LEU A 216 -13.84 -1.23 7.39
C LEU A 216 -15.23 -0.83 7.90
N ARG A 217 -15.34 0.03 8.90
CA ARG A 217 -16.63 0.51 9.42
C ARG A 217 -17.52 1.19 8.37
N PRO A 218 -16.97 2.07 7.49
CA PRO A 218 -17.79 2.66 6.42
C PRO A 218 -18.37 1.62 5.46
N LEU A 219 -17.62 0.55 5.18
CA LEU A 219 -18.10 -0.56 4.36
C LEU A 219 -19.20 -1.36 5.09
N GLY A 220 -19.03 -1.59 6.40
CA GLY A 220 -20.05 -2.23 7.24
C GLY A 220 -21.36 -1.43 7.25
N GLN A 221 -21.29 -0.10 7.39
CA GLN A 221 -22.45 0.79 7.34
C GLN A 221 -23.15 0.77 5.99
N ALA A 222 -22.39 0.84 4.89
CA ALA A 222 -22.97 0.74 3.55
C ALA A 222 -23.70 -0.59 3.32
N LEU A 223 -23.12 -1.71 3.80
CA LEU A 223 -23.74 -3.02 3.74
C LEU A 223 -25.01 -3.09 4.61
N ASN A 224 -25.00 -2.54 5.82
CA ASN A 224 -26.18 -2.49 6.68
C ASN A 224 -27.31 -1.68 6.03
N THR A 225 -26.99 -0.53 5.43
CA THR A 225 -27.96 0.30 4.69
C THR A 225 -28.56 -0.46 3.50
N MET A 226 -27.72 -1.19 2.76
CA MET A 226 -28.19 -2.00 1.63
C MET A 226 -29.11 -3.15 2.12
N ARG A 227 -28.74 -3.84 3.19
CA ARG A 227 -29.55 -4.92 3.80
C ARG A 227 -30.92 -4.40 4.27
N GLN A 228 -30.92 -3.23 4.91
CA GLN A 228 -32.16 -2.60 5.36
C GLN A 228 -33.07 -2.30 4.18
N LYS A 229 -32.57 -1.66 3.11
CA LYS A 229 -33.34 -1.38 1.91
C LYS A 229 -33.92 -2.65 1.26
N LEU A 230 -33.07 -3.69 1.13
CA LEU A 230 -33.53 -4.96 0.58
C LEU A 230 -34.61 -5.61 1.45
N SER A 231 -34.49 -5.52 2.78
CA SER A 231 -35.52 -6.03 3.71
C SER A 231 -36.84 -5.30 3.55
N ASP A 232 -36.78 -3.95 3.45
CA ASP A 232 -37.97 -3.12 3.28
C ASP A 232 -38.65 -3.39 1.91
N ASP A 233 -37.87 -3.56 0.86
CA ASP A 233 -38.39 -3.89 -0.47
C ASP A 233 -39.00 -5.28 -0.52
N PHE A 234 -38.39 -6.26 0.16
CA PHE A 234 -38.93 -7.62 0.27
C PHE A 234 -40.25 -7.65 1.06
N GLU A 235 -40.35 -6.86 2.13
CA GLU A 235 -41.58 -6.74 2.93
C GLU A 235 -42.71 -6.10 2.13
N ARG A 236 -42.42 -5.03 1.37
CA ARG A 236 -43.38 -4.41 0.44
C ARG A 236 -43.85 -5.37 -0.64
N LEU A 237 -42.90 -6.15 -1.22
CA LEU A 237 -43.25 -7.14 -2.24
C LEU A 237 -44.19 -8.26 -1.66
N ASN A 238 -43.91 -8.74 -0.47
CA ASN A 238 -44.75 -9.74 0.17
C ASN A 238 -46.15 -9.18 0.49
N GLN A 239 -46.21 -7.97 1.04
CA GLN A 239 -47.49 -7.32 1.34
C GLN A 239 -48.29 -7.08 0.03
N PHE A 240 -47.64 -6.63 -1.03
CA PHE A 240 -48.28 -6.50 -2.34
C PHE A 240 -48.83 -7.84 -2.87
N ALA A 241 -48.04 -8.93 -2.74
CA ALA A 241 -48.47 -10.23 -3.18
C ALA A 241 -49.69 -10.75 -2.37
N ASP A 242 -49.73 -10.52 -1.03
CA ASP A 242 -50.82 -10.88 -0.16
C ASP A 242 -52.10 -10.06 -0.51
N ASP A 243 -51.96 -8.75 -0.71
CA ASP A 243 -53.07 -7.87 -1.11
C ASP A 243 -53.65 -8.33 -2.47
N LEU A 244 -52.80 -8.64 -3.44
CA LEU A 244 -53.22 -9.16 -4.74
C LEU A 244 -53.98 -10.49 -4.61
N ALA A 245 -53.48 -11.42 -3.78
CA ALA A 245 -54.11 -12.70 -3.57
C ALA A 245 -55.51 -12.52 -2.97
N HIS A 246 -55.68 -11.55 -2.08
CA HIS A 246 -56.98 -11.19 -1.51
C HIS A 246 -57.95 -10.58 -2.53
N GLU A 247 -57.48 -9.57 -3.29
CA GLU A 247 -58.28 -8.89 -4.28
C GLU A 247 -58.72 -9.79 -5.46
N LEU A 248 -57.89 -10.78 -5.82
CA LEU A 248 -58.23 -11.78 -6.83
C LEU A 248 -59.17 -12.89 -6.32
N ARG A 249 -58.99 -13.31 -5.05
CA ARG A 249 -59.77 -14.39 -4.48
C ARG A 249 -61.25 -14.07 -4.41
N THR A 250 -61.61 -12.83 -4.10
CA THR A 250 -63.01 -12.39 -3.93
C THR A 250 -63.84 -12.54 -5.19
N PRO A 251 -63.51 -11.94 -6.36
CA PRO A 251 -64.29 -12.08 -7.59
C PRO A 251 -64.27 -13.51 -8.13
N VAL A 252 -63.16 -14.25 -7.98
CA VAL A 252 -63.10 -15.67 -8.36
C VAL A 252 -64.08 -16.52 -7.55
N ASN A 253 -64.18 -16.30 -6.24
CA ASN A 253 -65.11 -17.02 -5.39
C ASN A 253 -66.58 -16.64 -5.68
N ILE A 254 -66.87 -15.37 -6.00
CA ILE A 254 -68.20 -14.94 -6.42
C ILE A 254 -68.59 -15.62 -7.74
N LEU A 255 -67.72 -15.63 -8.72
CA LEU A 255 -67.97 -16.34 -9.99
C LEU A 255 -68.19 -17.84 -9.76
N LEU A 256 -67.36 -18.48 -8.95
CA LEU A 256 -67.47 -19.91 -8.65
C LEU A 256 -68.80 -20.20 -7.96
N GLY A 257 -69.14 -19.42 -6.93
CA GLY A 257 -70.38 -19.58 -6.18
C GLY A 257 -71.65 -19.37 -7.02
N LYS A 258 -71.66 -18.26 -7.83
CA LYS A 258 -72.77 -18.00 -8.77
C LYS A 258 -72.99 -19.16 -9.74
N ASN A 259 -71.92 -19.65 -10.37
CA ASN A 259 -72.00 -20.78 -11.30
C ASN A 259 -72.42 -22.11 -10.62
N GLN A 260 -71.96 -22.39 -9.41
CA GLN A 260 -72.36 -23.55 -8.66
C GLN A 260 -73.88 -23.52 -8.32
N VAL A 261 -74.42 -22.36 -7.91
CA VAL A 261 -75.83 -22.15 -7.66
C VAL A 261 -76.61 -22.28 -8.97
N MET A 262 -76.19 -21.82 -10.08
CA MET A 262 -76.87 -21.96 -11.35
C MET A 262 -76.92 -23.41 -11.83
N LEU A 263 -75.89 -24.21 -11.56
CA LEU A 263 -75.82 -25.62 -11.92
C LEU A 263 -76.55 -26.55 -10.91
N SER A 264 -76.96 -26.07 -9.72
CA SER A 264 -77.56 -26.92 -8.69
C SER A 264 -78.97 -27.36 -9.00
N GLN A 265 -79.69 -26.67 -9.92
CA GLN A 265 -81.05 -27.02 -10.34
C GLN A 265 -81.34 -26.53 -11.75
N GLU A 266 -82.35 -27.10 -12.43
CA GLU A 266 -82.79 -26.65 -13.75
C GLU A 266 -83.32 -25.21 -13.67
N ARG A 267 -82.91 -24.35 -14.59
CA ARG A 267 -83.30 -22.94 -14.69
C ARG A 267 -83.87 -22.62 -16.09
N SER A 268 -84.58 -21.48 -16.17
CA SER A 268 -85.03 -21.01 -17.47
C SER A 268 -83.82 -20.51 -18.34
N ALA A 269 -84.06 -20.45 -19.64
CA ALA A 269 -83.04 -19.93 -20.57
C ALA A 269 -82.70 -18.47 -20.25
N GLU A 270 -83.66 -17.70 -19.83
CA GLU A 270 -83.49 -16.27 -19.44
C GLU A 270 -82.65 -16.15 -18.17
N GLU A 271 -82.80 -17.02 -17.19
CA GLU A 271 -82.00 -17.03 -15.98
C GLU A 271 -80.55 -17.39 -16.26
N TYR A 272 -80.28 -18.36 -17.16
CA TYR A 272 -78.92 -18.68 -17.61
C TYR A 272 -78.29 -17.52 -18.38
N GLN A 273 -79.07 -16.83 -19.25
CA GLN A 273 -78.55 -15.70 -19.98
C GLN A 273 -78.17 -14.55 -19.05
N GLN A 274 -78.99 -14.26 -18.04
CA GLN A 274 -78.68 -13.24 -17.04
C GLN A 274 -77.46 -13.59 -16.24
N ALA A 275 -77.28 -14.83 -15.81
CA ALA A 275 -76.09 -15.28 -15.09
C ALA A 275 -74.79 -15.18 -15.94
N LEU A 276 -74.88 -15.42 -17.25
CA LEU A 276 -73.76 -15.20 -18.18
C LEU A 276 -73.38 -13.73 -18.31
N VAL A 277 -74.40 -12.82 -18.36
CA VAL A 277 -74.15 -11.36 -18.37
C VAL A 277 -73.44 -10.93 -17.09
N ASP A 278 -73.95 -11.38 -15.90
CA ASP A 278 -73.34 -11.06 -14.62
C ASP A 278 -71.88 -11.62 -14.50
N ASN A 279 -71.62 -12.80 -15.09
CA ASN A 279 -70.26 -13.38 -15.12
C ASN A 279 -69.31 -12.57 -16.01
N ILE A 280 -69.81 -12.04 -17.15
CA ILE A 280 -69.07 -11.19 -18.04
C ILE A 280 -68.66 -9.89 -17.30
N GLU A 281 -69.61 -9.24 -16.61
CA GLU A 281 -69.30 -8.03 -15.84
C GLU A 281 -68.20 -8.27 -14.76
N GLU A 282 -68.25 -9.40 -14.04
CA GLU A 282 -67.25 -9.73 -13.07
C GLU A 282 -65.88 -10.04 -13.69
N LEU A 283 -65.84 -10.73 -14.86
CA LEU A 283 -64.63 -10.99 -15.60
C LEU A 283 -64.01 -9.68 -16.18
N GLU A 284 -64.83 -8.74 -16.63
CA GLU A 284 -64.35 -7.41 -17.05
C GLU A 284 -63.78 -6.63 -15.87
N GLY A 285 -64.38 -6.77 -14.67
CA GLY A 285 -63.84 -6.24 -13.42
C GLY A 285 -62.42 -6.81 -13.10
N LEU A 286 -62.28 -8.12 -13.23
CA LEU A 286 -60.97 -8.81 -13.08
C LEU A 286 -59.95 -8.33 -14.13
N SER A 287 -60.38 -8.17 -15.38
CA SER A 287 -59.50 -7.66 -16.43
C SER A 287 -58.98 -6.25 -16.10
N ARG A 288 -59.87 -5.36 -15.66
CA ARG A 288 -59.48 -4.01 -15.23
C ARG A 288 -58.55 -4.03 -14.04
N LEU A 289 -58.76 -4.93 -13.06
CA LEU A 289 -57.89 -5.10 -11.91
C LEU A 289 -56.49 -5.52 -12.36
N THR A 290 -56.36 -6.51 -13.25
CA THR A 290 -55.06 -6.97 -13.78
C THR A 290 -54.35 -5.89 -14.59
N GLU A 291 -55.05 -5.07 -15.37
CA GLU A 291 -54.45 -3.93 -16.08
C GLU A 291 -53.92 -2.88 -15.09
N ASN A 292 -54.65 -2.55 -14.05
CA ASN A 292 -54.21 -1.64 -13.00
C ASN A 292 -52.96 -2.13 -12.29
N ILE A 293 -52.90 -3.44 -11.98
CA ILE A 293 -51.72 -4.08 -11.39
C ILE A 293 -50.53 -3.98 -12.30
N LEU A 294 -50.70 -4.30 -13.60
CA LEU A 294 -49.60 -4.16 -14.59
C LEU A 294 -49.13 -2.72 -14.77
N PHE A 295 -50.08 -1.78 -14.68
CA PHE A 295 -49.76 -0.36 -14.72
C PHE A 295 -48.92 0.06 -13.50
N LEU A 296 -49.28 -0.33 -12.28
CA LEU A 296 -48.52 -0.07 -11.05
C LEU A 296 -47.16 -0.69 -11.10
N ALA A 297 -47.06 -1.97 -11.49
CA ALA A 297 -45.78 -2.67 -11.61
C ALA A 297 -44.81 -1.98 -12.63
N ARG A 298 -45.36 -1.48 -13.74
CA ARG A 298 -44.58 -0.71 -14.71
C ARG A 298 -44.19 0.68 -14.20
N ALA A 299 -45.05 1.34 -13.43
CA ALA A 299 -44.82 2.67 -12.89
C ALA A 299 -43.71 2.65 -11.83
N GLU A 300 -43.61 1.58 -11.02
CA GLU A 300 -42.52 1.41 -10.03
C GLU A 300 -41.17 1.10 -10.68
N HIS A 301 -41.13 0.36 -11.80
CA HIS A 301 -39.88 -0.06 -12.44
C HIS A 301 -39.34 0.95 -13.48
N GLN A 302 -40.13 1.83 -13.96
CA GLN A 302 -39.67 2.88 -14.88
C GLN A 302 -39.60 4.21 -14.13
N ASN A 303 -38.41 4.82 -14.12
CA ASN A 303 -38.29 6.27 -14.03
C ASN A 303 -39.02 6.86 -15.29
N ILE A 304 -40.35 6.73 -15.32
CA ILE A 304 -41.13 7.36 -16.34
C ILE A 304 -40.88 8.86 -16.16
N ALA A 305 -40.09 9.41 -17.06
CA ALA A 305 -39.98 10.85 -17.20
C ALA A 305 -41.40 11.37 -17.49
N VAL A 306 -42.13 11.66 -16.42
CA VAL A 306 -43.48 12.26 -16.55
C VAL A 306 -43.27 13.55 -17.31
N LYS A 307 -43.72 13.59 -18.57
CA LYS A 307 -43.77 14.80 -19.34
C LYS A 307 -44.76 15.74 -18.66
N LYS A 308 -44.27 16.58 -17.80
CA LYS A 308 -45.09 17.60 -17.14
C LYS A 308 -45.57 18.59 -18.22
N GLN A 309 -46.88 18.57 -18.45
CA GLN A 309 -47.53 19.55 -19.31
C GLN A 309 -48.36 20.49 -18.41
N PRO A 310 -48.43 21.77 -18.73
CA PRO A 310 -49.31 22.69 -18.03
C PRO A 310 -50.75 22.27 -18.31
N VAL A 311 -51.47 21.87 -17.27
CA VAL A 311 -52.90 21.50 -17.36
C VAL A 311 -53.70 22.58 -16.67
N SER A 312 -54.73 23.08 -17.36
CA SER A 312 -55.71 23.99 -16.76
C SER A 312 -56.58 23.21 -15.77
N LEU A 313 -56.47 23.57 -14.50
CA LEU A 313 -57.24 22.93 -13.44
C LEU A 313 -58.75 23.10 -13.64
N ASN A 314 -59.19 24.25 -14.14
CA ASN A 314 -60.57 24.53 -14.42
C ASN A 314 -61.15 23.58 -15.47
N THR A 315 -60.43 23.39 -16.58
CA THR A 315 -60.84 22.47 -17.65
C THR A 315 -60.88 21.02 -17.16
N LEU A 316 -60.00 20.64 -16.30
CA LEU A 316 -59.99 19.30 -15.70
C LEU A 316 -61.19 19.09 -14.79
N VAL A 317 -61.50 20.06 -13.93
CA VAL A 317 -62.66 20.02 -13.02
C VAL A 317 -63.96 20.05 -13.79
N GLU A 318 -64.10 20.89 -14.86
CA GLU A 318 -65.28 20.89 -15.72
C GLU A 318 -65.51 19.56 -16.44
N ASN A 319 -64.46 18.96 -16.97
CA ASN A 319 -64.53 17.63 -17.59
C ASN A 319 -64.90 16.54 -16.57
N MET A 320 -64.42 16.60 -15.31
CA MET A 320 -64.84 15.68 -14.25
C MET A 320 -66.29 15.89 -13.83
N LEU A 321 -66.78 17.13 -13.76
CA LEU A 321 -68.15 17.44 -13.44
C LEU A 321 -69.09 16.98 -14.54
N ASP A 322 -68.73 17.15 -15.80
CA ASP A 322 -69.50 16.65 -16.95
C ASP A 322 -69.56 15.11 -16.96
N TYR A 323 -68.48 14.42 -16.59
CA TYR A 323 -68.43 12.97 -16.51
C TYR A 323 -69.26 12.41 -15.31
N LEU A 324 -69.32 13.16 -14.21
CA LEU A 324 -70.08 12.80 -13.00
C LEU A 324 -71.49 13.34 -12.98
N SER A 325 -71.89 14.20 -13.93
CA SER A 325 -73.27 14.70 -14.02
C SER A 325 -74.19 13.54 -14.45
N PRO A 326 -75.23 13.19 -13.71
CA PRO A 326 -76.12 12.11 -14.07
C PRO A 326 -76.86 12.48 -15.37
N LEU A 327 -76.92 11.52 -16.31
CA LEU A 327 -77.69 11.60 -17.56
C LEU A 327 -79.05 12.27 -17.31
N PRO A 328 -79.53 13.16 -18.17
CA PRO A 328 -80.75 13.94 -18.02
C PRO A 328 -81.91 12.96 -17.82
N ARG A 329 -82.58 13.04 -16.66
CA ARG A 329 -83.86 12.40 -16.44
C ARG A 329 -84.82 12.81 -17.62
N LYS A 330 -85.18 11.85 -18.47
CA LYS A 330 -86.28 12.02 -19.41
C LYS A 330 -87.47 12.48 -18.59
N SER A 331 -87.85 13.75 -18.81
CA SER A 331 -89.12 14.29 -18.31
C SER A 331 -90.22 13.45 -18.86
N ALA A 332 -90.87 12.67 -18.01
CA ALA A 332 -92.15 12.09 -18.27
C ALA A 332 -93.14 13.26 -18.42
N SER A 333 -93.44 13.62 -19.63
CA SER A 333 -94.63 14.41 -19.90
C SER A 333 -95.84 13.51 -19.72
N VAL A 334 -96.52 13.76 -18.63
CA VAL A 334 -97.91 13.28 -18.50
C VAL A 334 -98.85 14.34 -19.09
N LEU A 335 -99.67 13.90 -19.99
CA LEU A 335 -100.98 14.41 -20.16
C LEU A 335 -101.93 13.62 -19.34
#